data_55cce87a40c632a2045ac3827be1a6b3
#
_entry.id   55cce87a40c632a2045ac3827be1a6b3
#
_cell.length_a   1.000
_cell.length_b   1.000
_cell.length_c   1.000
_cell.angle_alpha   90.00
_cell.angle_beta   90.00
_cell.angle_gamma   90.00
#
_symmetry.space_group_name_H-M   'P 1'
#
loop_
_entity.id
_entity.type
_entity.pdbx_description
1 polymer ?
#
loop_
_entity_poly.entity_id
_entity_poly.type
_entity_poly.pdbx_seq_one_letter_code
_entity_poly.pdbx_strand_id
1 'polypeptide(L)'
;MFKRFFKSRGNNATANVDPGGDSPDRKENPTTEILTSTKISPEKVEFALEFVDTLATLETSLHTSDDPEEKSRGAMKMACDFYQADWCGFLMVDLDLGLWTPYCWYNTNSQDRTEMLTSEYESATKLPRWITAMQDNTKVMLRDVNAIKDEAPEEYEVYARLKIQSVLAVPVKPRPVGFLAVRNPKRFGDDERMLRMLAYVVLNAINQHSYFESAKMTLTPEGIQSDKDIVFNLFGELEIYTSKGVLREPDCNAPKCCRVIAYLMLNRRSTHPPLEIAATLWPEDQISSPETVSGNIRGLIYRFRQAFSLISDYPLIESTPSGYRINPELSITTDYQHFDRLWDAVQTATGVLQKTDLIKQALSIYKGNLFEDAAGEHWIMPMANSYNLQYIGLVNQLLSMLAEAGDYDSVQRYANESLEIAPGNVRAYYWLVHAMYRSGAVEMAKSEVARAKSILTAEEYKTLVEYLQEDFGTNPASTFSS
;
A
#
# COMPACT_ATOMS: atom_id res chain seq x y z
N MET A 1 -21.53 1.20 0.23
CA MET A 1 -22.44 0.81 1.35
C MET A 1 -21.75 0.74 2.72
N PHE A 2 -20.43 0.58 2.81
CA PHE A 2 -19.70 0.41 4.07
C PHE A 2 -19.31 1.70 4.83
N LYS A 3 -19.31 2.87 4.21
CA LYS A 3 -18.94 4.14 4.86
C LYS A 3 -19.96 4.72 5.87
N ARG A 4 -21.12 4.13 6.05
CA ARG A 4 -22.19 4.66 6.92
C ARG A 4 -22.19 4.15 8.36
N PHE A 5 -21.29 3.25 8.76
CA PHE A 5 -21.39 2.58 10.07
C PHE A 5 -20.44 3.09 11.16
N PHE A 6 -19.56 4.05 10.87
CA PHE A 6 -18.70 4.61 11.89
C PHE A 6 -19.17 6.03 12.32
N LYS A 7 -20.31 6.12 13.01
CA LYS A 7 -20.63 7.28 13.81
C LYS A 7 -20.66 6.91 15.29
N SER A 8 -19.71 7.46 16.03
CA SER A 8 -19.53 7.34 17.46
C SER A 8 -20.81 7.70 18.24
N ARG A 9 -21.18 6.86 19.19
CA ARG A 9 -22.03 7.25 20.32
C ARG A 9 -21.13 7.60 21.50
N GLY A 10 -20.88 8.88 21.71
CA GLY A 10 -20.49 9.39 23.00
C GLY A 10 -21.75 9.63 23.82
N ASN A 11 -21.84 9.06 25.00
CA ASN A 11 -22.81 9.45 26.00
C ASN A 11 -22.08 9.79 27.29
N ASN A 12 -22.08 11.07 27.60
CA ASN A 12 -21.84 11.59 28.93
C ASN A 12 -23.05 11.27 29.81
N ALA A 13 -22.80 10.65 30.96
CA ALA A 13 -23.76 10.67 32.07
C ALA A 13 -23.00 11.13 33.32
N THR A 14 -23.25 12.35 33.70
CA THR A 14 -22.92 12.94 35.01
C THR A 14 -23.88 12.39 36.04
N ALA A 15 -23.37 11.79 37.11
CA ALA A 15 -24.15 11.45 38.29
C ALA A 15 -23.88 12.47 39.42
N ASN A 16 -24.95 13.04 39.89
CA ASN A 16 -25.03 13.89 41.09
C ASN A 16 -24.91 13.04 42.37
N VAL A 17 -24.16 13.57 43.31
CA VAL A 17 -24.07 13.12 44.69
C VAL A 17 -25.00 14.00 45.51
N ASP A 18 -25.79 13.41 46.43
CA ASP A 18 -26.37 14.11 47.55
C ASP A 18 -26.28 13.21 48.81
N PRO A 19 -25.99 13.80 49.98
CA PRO A 19 -25.64 13.06 51.19
C PRO A 19 -26.77 13.12 52.26
N GLY A 20 -26.89 12.08 53.03
CA GLY A 20 -27.65 12.21 54.30
C GLY A 20 -28.17 10.93 54.92
N GLY A 21 -27.64 10.60 56.09
CA GLY A 21 -28.45 10.20 57.21
C GLY A 21 -28.46 8.75 57.67
N ASP A 22 -27.79 8.55 58.79
CA ASP A 22 -28.11 7.71 59.97
C ASP A 22 -27.90 6.17 59.96
N SER A 23 -27.02 5.78 60.89
CA SER A 23 -26.86 4.47 61.51
C SER A 23 -27.92 4.26 62.63
N PRO A 24 -28.02 3.11 63.37
CA PRO A 24 -27.25 1.87 63.31
C PRO A 24 -28.13 0.61 63.46
N ASP A 25 -27.63 -0.56 63.08
CA ASP A 25 -27.84 -1.78 63.92
C ASP A 25 -26.78 -2.86 63.63
N ARG A 26 -26.14 -3.27 64.73
CA ARG A 26 -25.23 -4.42 64.80
C ARG A 26 -26.04 -5.72 64.65
N LYS A 27 -25.65 -6.56 63.72
CA LYS A 27 -25.72 -8.02 63.90
C LYS A 27 -24.67 -8.76 63.08
N GLU A 28 -23.82 -9.43 63.86
CA GLU A 28 -23.16 -10.71 63.63
C GLU A 28 -22.52 -11.04 62.26
N ASN A 29 -21.20 -11.13 62.28
CA ASN A 29 -20.39 -11.86 61.31
C ASN A 29 -20.79 -13.31 61.16
N PRO A 30 -20.85 -13.81 59.96
CA PRO A 30 -20.41 -15.17 59.65
C PRO A 30 -19.17 -15.09 58.74
N THR A 31 -18.03 -14.94 59.41
CA THR A 31 -16.77 -15.37 58.83
C THR A 31 -16.79 -16.90 58.83
N THR A 32 -16.62 -17.46 57.64
CA THR A 32 -16.36 -18.87 57.36
C THR A 32 -17.46 -19.53 56.51
N GLU A 33 -17.52 -19.16 55.21
CA GLU A 33 -18.04 -20.03 54.15
C GLU A 33 -17.82 -19.42 52.76
N ILE A 34 -16.56 -19.13 52.35
CA ILE A 34 -16.18 -18.93 50.96
C ILE A 34 -14.85 -19.66 50.72
N LEU A 35 -14.90 -20.96 50.83
CA LEU A 35 -13.94 -21.85 50.16
C LEU A 35 -14.73 -23.03 49.61
N THR A 36 -15.75 -22.76 48.78
CA THR A 36 -16.20 -23.75 47.80
C THR A 36 -15.08 -23.86 46.78
N SER A 37 -14.33 -24.94 46.85
CA SER A 37 -13.33 -25.38 45.91
C SER A 37 -13.95 -25.36 44.51
N THR A 38 -13.69 -24.33 43.74
CA THR A 38 -13.81 -24.33 42.30
C THR A 38 -12.78 -25.36 41.85
N LYS A 39 -13.20 -26.60 41.60
CA LYS A 39 -12.35 -27.63 40.99
C LYS A 39 -11.93 -27.08 39.64
N ILE A 40 -10.74 -26.47 39.56
CA ILE A 40 -10.14 -26.06 38.32
C ILE A 40 -9.95 -27.32 37.49
N SER A 41 -10.54 -27.36 36.28
CA SER A 41 -10.43 -28.58 35.46
C SER A 41 -8.95 -28.80 35.13
N PRO A 42 -8.49 -30.07 35.05
CA PRO A 42 -7.11 -30.39 34.69
C PRO A 42 -6.66 -29.71 33.39
N GLU A 43 -7.56 -29.60 32.41
CA GLU A 43 -7.31 -28.91 31.13
C GLU A 43 -6.97 -27.40 31.30
N LYS A 44 -7.64 -26.71 32.25
CA LYS A 44 -7.35 -25.31 32.54
C LYS A 44 -6.00 -25.11 33.23
N VAL A 45 -5.60 -26.07 34.06
CA VAL A 45 -4.27 -26.05 34.69
C VAL A 45 -3.20 -26.31 33.64
N GLU A 46 -3.40 -27.30 32.79
CA GLU A 46 -2.51 -27.64 31.68
C GLU A 46 -2.35 -26.46 30.73
N PHE A 47 -3.45 -25.83 30.31
CA PHE A 47 -3.43 -24.61 29.51
C PHE A 47 -2.59 -23.51 30.18
N ALA A 48 -2.81 -23.25 31.48
CA ALA A 48 -2.12 -22.18 32.18
C ALA A 48 -0.60 -22.42 32.28
N LEU A 49 -0.16 -23.65 32.51
CA LEU A 49 1.27 -24.01 32.52
C LEU A 49 1.89 -23.84 31.15
N GLU A 50 1.29 -24.43 30.13
CA GLU A 50 1.78 -24.32 28.75
C GLU A 50 1.80 -22.86 28.25
N PHE A 51 0.80 -22.07 28.65
CA PHE A 51 0.71 -20.64 28.34
C PHE A 51 1.91 -19.87 28.93
N VAL A 52 2.26 -20.11 30.21
CA VAL A 52 3.39 -19.44 30.85
C VAL A 52 4.72 -19.86 30.21
N ASP A 53 4.91 -21.14 29.94
CA ASP A 53 6.14 -21.67 29.31
C ASP A 53 6.30 -21.12 27.89
N THR A 54 5.22 -21.02 27.12
CA THR A 54 5.23 -20.45 25.78
C THR A 54 5.53 -18.95 25.80
N LEU A 55 5.00 -18.20 26.78
CA LEU A 55 5.33 -16.78 26.97
C LEU A 55 6.80 -16.56 27.29
N ALA A 56 7.40 -17.36 28.17
CA ALA A 56 8.81 -17.28 28.48
C ALA A 56 9.70 -17.56 27.24
N THR A 57 9.29 -18.53 26.42
CA THR A 57 9.96 -18.83 25.14
C THR A 57 9.80 -17.69 24.15
N LEU A 58 8.60 -17.08 24.06
CA LEU A 58 8.35 -15.93 23.21
C LEU A 58 9.21 -14.74 23.60
N GLU A 59 9.28 -14.38 24.89
CA GLU A 59 10.15 -13.32 25.40
C GLU A 59 11.59 -13.52 24.96
N THR A 60 12.13 -14.73 25.14
CA THR A 60 13.49 -15.06 24.72
C THR A 60 13.66 -14.90 23.20
N SER A 61 12.69 -15.34 22.41
CA SER A 61 12.77 -15.27 20.94
C SER A 61 12.74 -13.84 20.40
N LEU A 62 11.99 -12.94 21.06
CA LEU A 62 11.90 -11.54 20.68
C LEU A 62 13.21 -10.76 20.87
N HIS A 63 14.09 -11.24 21.76
CA HIS A 63 15.42 -10.68 21.97
C HIS A 63 16.51 -11.29 21.09
N THR A 64 16.23 -12.38 20.39
CA THR A 64 17.24 -13.14 19.63
C THR A 64 17.43 -12.66 18.20
N SER A 65 16.42 -12.06 17.58
CA SER A 65 16.48 -11.54 16.22
C SER A 65 15.81 -10.16 16.16
N ASP A 66 16.43 -9.25 15.38
CA ASP A 66 15.83 -7.96 15.05
C ASP A 66 15.05 -8.00 13.74
N ASP A 67 15.11 -9.11 13.00
CA ASP A 67 14.39 -9.29 11.73
C ASP A 67 12.89 -9.49 11.96
N PRO A 68 12.02 -8.59 11.45
CA PRO A 68 10.58 -8.70 11.59
C PRO A 68 9.99 -9.97 10.94
N GLU A 69 10.59 -10.45 9.84
CA GLU A 69 10.11 -11.67 9.18
C GLU A 69 10.37 -12.90 10.05
N GLU A 70 11.55 -13.00 10.66
CA GLU A 70 11.87 -14.07 11.60
C GLU A 70 10.98 -14.03 12.85
N LYS A 71 10.69 -12.82 13.39
CA LYS A 71 9.81 -12.64 14.54
C LYS A 71 8.38 -13.12 14.24
N SER A 72 7.80 -12.71 13.11
CA SER A 72 6.45 -13.13 12.73
C SER A 72 6.37 -14.63 12.49
N ARG A 73 7.35 -15.19 11.82
CA ARG A 73 7.45 -16.62 11.55
C ARG A 73 7.63 -17.45 12.83
N GLY A 74 8.46 -16.96 13.76
CA GLY A 74 8.67 -17.58 15.07
C GLY A 74 7.37 -17.62 15.88
N ALA A 75 6.63 -16.50 15.91
CA ALA A 75 5.33 -16.43 16.58
C ALA A 75 4.29 -17.40 15.98
N MET A 76 4.22 -17.50 14.64
CA MET A 76 3.32 -18.45 13.98
C MET A 76 3.71 -19.90 14.22
N LYS A 77 5.01 -20.21 14.27
CA LYS A 77 5.49 -21.53 14.68
C LYS A 77 5.07 -21.87 16.10
N MET A 78 5.25 -20.93 17.05
CA MET A 78 4.82 -21.13 18.44
C MET A 78 3.29 -21.36 18.53
N ALA A 79 2.50 -20.68 17.69
CA ALA A 79 1.07 -20.95 17.63
C ALA A 79 0.79 -22.40 17.17
N CYS A 80 1.47 -22.87 16.12
CA CYS A 80 1.32 -24.27 15.68
C CYS A 80 1.72 -25.26 16.77
N ASP A 81 2.82 -25.01 17.47
CA ASP A 81 3.31 -25.88 18.53
C ASP A 81 2.34 -25.92 19.74
N PHE A 82 1.87 -24.74 20.19
CA PHE A 82 0.94 -24.60 21.33
C PHE A 82 -0.41 -25.26 21.06
N TYR A 83 -1.01 -24.98 19.90
CA TYR A 83 -2.31 -25.53 19.52
C TYR A 83 -2.24 -26.92 18.90
N GLN A 84 -1.04 -27.46 18.68
CA GLN A 84 -0.78 -28.67 17.88
C GLN A 84 -1.52 -28.60 16.53
N ALA A 85 -1.45 -27.43 15.91
CA ALA A 85 -2.06 -27.11 14.63
C ALA A 85 -1.12 -27.44 13.47
N ASP A 86 -1.66 -27.70 12.31
CA ASP A 86 -0.86 -27.98 11.11
C ASP A 86 -0.44 -26.71 10.37
N TRP A 87 -1.15 -25.59 10.60
CA TRP A 87 -0.91 -24.31 9.95
C TRP A 87 -1.30 -23.14 10.85
N CYS A 88 -0.50 -22.08 10.82
CA CYS A 88 -0.84 -20.77 11.38
C CYS A 88 -0.50 -19.69 10.38
N GLY A 89 -1.37 -18.70 10.19
CA GLY A 89 -1.11 -17.59 9.28
C GLY A 89 -1.96 -16.36 9.55
N PHE A 90 -1.43 -15.23 9.07
CA PHE A 90 -2.11 -13.97 9.07
C PHE A 90 -2.87 -13.80 7.73
N LEU A 91 -4.19 -13.78 7.84
CA LEU A 91 -5.10 -13.54 6.71
C LEU A 91 -5.44 -12.05 6.68
N MET A 92 -4.96 -11.34 5.67
CA MET A 92 -5.24 -9.92 5.47
C MET A 92 -6.56 -9.74 4.71
N VAL A 93 -7.27 -8.67 5.03
CA VAL A 93 -8.51 -8.28 4.34
C VAL A 93 -8.27 -6.98 3.61
N ASP A 94 -8.45 -6.98 2.32
CA ASP A 94 -8.61 -5.75 1.54
C ASP A 94 -10.09 -5.36 1.56
N LEU A 95 -10.38 -4.28 2.27
CA LEU A 95 -11.77 -3.79 2.40
C LEU A 95 -12.24 -3.10 1.11
N ASP A 96 -11.33 -2.63 0.27
CA ASP A 96 -11.66 -2.00 -1.01
C ASP A 96 -11.98 -3.08 -2.06
N LEU A 97 -11.18 -4.14 -2.11
CA LEU A 97 -11.38 -5.26 -3.03
C LEU A 97 -12.36 -6.32 -2.51
N GLY A 98 -12.68 -6.29 -1.20
CA GLY A 98 -13.50 -7.33 -0.57
C GLY A 98 -12.86 -8.73 -0.66
N LEU A 99 -11.54 -8.82 -0.59
CA LEU A 99 -10.79 -10.06 -0.73
C LEU A 99 -10.06 -10.43 0.55
N TRP A 100 -10.00 -11.74 0.80
CA TRP A 100 -9.16 -12.35 1.82
C TRP A 100 -7.95 -13.01 1.17
N THR A 101 -6.75 -12.80 1.75
CA THR A 101 -5.54 -13.49 1.30
C THR A 101 -4.59 -13.76 2.46
N PRO A 102 -3.88 -14.89 2.48
CA PRO A 102 -2.80 -15.11 3.41
C PRO A 102 -1.64 -14.15 3.10
N TYR A 103 -1.23 -13.36 4.09
CA TYR A 103 -0.12 -12.43 3.98
C TYR A 103 1.21 -13.10 4.36
N CYS A 104 1.22 -13.81 5.49
CA CYS A 104 2.35 -14.61 5.94
C CYS A 104 1.83 -15.82 6.72
N TRP A 105 2.56 -16.93 6.70
CA TRP A 105 2.15 -18.17 7.36
C TRP A 105 3.31 -19.08 7.71
N TYR A 106 3.02 -20.05 8.57
CA TYR A 106 3.86 -21.18 8.90
C TYR A 106 3.06 -22.48 8.75
N ASN A 107 3.66 -23.47 8.06
CA ASN A 107 3.06 -24.80 7.86
C ASN A 107 4.03 -25.87 8.42
N THR A 108 3.52 -26.76 9.26
CA THR A 108 4.32 -27.82 9.90
C THR A 108 4.68 -28.95 8.94
N ASN A 109 3.91 -29.15 7.88
CA ASN A 109 4.01 -30.33 7.00
C ASN A 109 4.65 -30.06 5.64
N SER A 110 4.99 -28.83 5.28
CA SER A 110 5.61 -28.55 3.98
C SER A 110 7.00 -27.93 4.12
N GLN A 111 7.95 -28.53 3.39
CA GLN A 111 9.24 -27.92 3.10
C GLN A 111 9.12 -26.86 1.97
N ASP A 112 7.98 -26.81 1.27
CA ASP A 112 7.77 -25.93 0.13
C ASP A 112 6.95 -24.68 0.51
N ARG A 113 7.63 -23.54 0.40
CA ARG A 113 7.07 -22.21 0.64
C ARG A 113 6.20 -21.69 -0.51
N THR A 114 6.21 -22.35 -1.66
CA THR A 114 5.74 -21.79 -2.93
C THR A 114 4.33 -22.21 -3.34
N GLU A 115 3.81 -23.33 -2.83
CA GLU A 115 2.55 -23.90 -3.33
C GLU A 115 1.27 -23.17 -2.88
N MET A 116 1.32 -22.37 -1.81
CA MET A 116 0.12 -21.66 -1.31
C MET A 116 -0.13 -20.28 -1.92
N LEU A 117 0.83 -19.71 -2.65
CA LEU A 117 0.85 -18.28 -2.95
C LEU A 117 -0.01 -17.84 -4.14
N THR A 118 -0.42 -18.74 -5.02
CA THR A 118 -0.96 -18.33 -6.33
C THR A 118 -2.46 -18.48 -6.52
N SER A 119 -3.21 -19.07 -5.58
CA SER A 119 -4.62 -19.38 -5.79
C SER A 119 -5.56 -19.12 -4.61
N GLU A 120 -5.11 -18.54 -3.52
CA GLU A 120 -5.90 -18.47 -2.27
C GLU A 120 -6.34 -17.05 -1.90
N TYR A 121 -6.87 -16.28 -2.82
CA TYR A 121 -7.75 -15.17 -2.44
C TYR A 121 -9.20 -15.63 -2.48
N GLU A 122 -9.99 -15.22 -1.50
CA GLU A 122 -11.42 -15.50 -1.43
C GLU A 122 -12.21 -14.22 -1.32
N SER A 123 -13.39 -14.22 -1.94
CA SER A 123 -14.31 -13.12 -1.76
C SER A 123 -14.77 -13.04 -0.30
N ALA A 124 -14.77 -11.83 0.25
CA ALA A 124 -15.27 -11.57 1.60
C ALA A 124 -16.73 -11.98 1.76
N THR A 125 -17.52 -11.99 0.68
CA THR A 125 -18.91 -12.42 0.69
C THR A 125 -19.08 -13.91 0.99
N LYS A 126 -18.09 -14.75 0.69
CA LYS A 126 -18.12 -16.19 0.96
C LYS A 126 -17.84 -16.55 2.43
N LEU A 127 -17.33 -15.61 3.21
CA LEU A 127 -16.94 -15.80 4.60
C LEU A 127 -17.68 -14.83 5.54
N PRO A 128 -19.03 -14.84 5.59
CA PRO A 128 -19.81 -13.86 6.34
C PRO A 128 -19.56 -13.92 7.84
N ARG A 129 -19.27 -15.09 8.39
CA ARG A 129 -18.92 -15.30 9.81
C ARG A 129 -17.66 -14.53 10.22
N TRP A 130 -16.66 -14.48 9.33
CA TRP A 130 -15.43 -13.75 9.56
C TRP A 130 -15.64 -12.23 9.51
N ILE A 131 -16.51 -11.77 8.60
CA ILE A 131 -16.88 -10.35 8.53
C ILE A 131 -17.55 -9.91 9.83
N THR A 132 -18.53 -10.68 10.31
CA THR A 132 -19.22 -10.39 11.57
C THR A 132 -18.23 -10.43 12.75
N ALA A 133 -17.39 -11.46 12.82
CA ALA A 133 -16.37 -11.56 13.87
C ALA A 133 -15.38 -10.38 13.87
N MET A 134 -15.03 -9.87 12.70
CA MET A 134 -14.18 -8.67 12.57
C MET A 134 -14.90 -7.41 13.08
N GLN A 135 -16.17 -7.23 12.73
CA GLN A 135 -16.98 -6.08 13.17
C GLN A 135 -17.12 -6.07 14.70
N ASP A 136 -17.48 -7.20 15.28
CA ASP A 136 -17.73 -7.38 16.70
C ASP A 136 -16.46 -7.58 17.53
N ASN A 137 -15.29 -7.67 16.91
CA ASN A 137 -14.01 -7.99 17.54
C ASN A 137 -14.02 -9.32 18.32
N THR A 138 -14.76 -10.30 17.79
CA THR A 138 -14.90 -11.64 18.36
C THR A 138 -14.03 -12.64 17.59
N LYS A 139 -13.80 -13.82 18.19
CA LYS A 139 -13.10 -14.90 17.52
C LYS A 139 -13.98 -15.62 16.50
N VAL A 140 -13.39 -16.18 15.46
CA VAL A 140 -13.99 -17.25 14.67
C VAL A 140 -13.52 -18.59 15.25
N MET A 141 -14.45 -19.46 15.60
CA MET A 141 -14.16 -20.78 16.14
C MET A 141 -15.12 -21.81 15.57
N LEU A 142 -14.58 -22.78 14.86
CA LEU A 142 -15.30 -23.96 14.38
C LEU A 142 -14.53 -25.21 14.81
N ARG A 143 -15.14 -26.03 15.66
CA ARG A 143 -14.56 -27.29 16.08
C ARG A 143 -14.64 -28.36 14.99
N ASP A 144 -15.69 -28.31 14.18
CA ASP A 144 -15.91 -29.16 13.02
C ASP A 144 -16.60 -28.34 11.92
N VAL A 145 -15.92 -28.15 10.80
CA VAL A 145 -16.45 -27.37 9.67
C VAL A 145 -17.62 -28.10 8.98
N ASN A 146 -17.79 -29.44 9.17
CA ASN A 146 -18.94 -30.15 8.63
C ASN A 146 -20.25 -29.70 9.26
N ALA A 147 -20.21 -29.13 10.47
CA ALA A 147 -21.42 -28.66 11.16
C ALA A 147 -22.09 -27.48 10.44
N ILE A 148 -21.37 -26.75 9.60
CA ILE A 148 -21.91 -25.58 8.86
C ILE A 148 -22.27 -25.89 7.41
N LYS A 149 -22.13 -27.14 6.97
CA LYS A 149 -22.30 -27.52 5.56
C LYS A 149 -23.65 -27.13 4.97
N ASP A 150 -24.71 -27.32 5.75
CA ASP A 150 -26.08 -27.02 5.32
C ASP A 150 -26.47 -25.56 5.61
N GLU A 151 -25.86 -24.94 6.62
CA GLU A 151 -26.13 -23.55 7.05
C GLU A 151 -25.41 -22.51 6.15
N ALA A 152 -24.14 -22.79 5.79
CA ALA A 152 -23.29 -21.90 5.03
C ALA A 152 -22.46 -22.68 3.98
N PRO A 153 -23.10 -23.18 2.91
CA PRO A 153 -22.46 -24.05 1.94
C PRO A 153 -21.26 -23.40 1.23
N GLU A 154 -21.33 -22.11 0.91
CA GLU A 154 -20.22 -21.38 0.27
C GLU A 154 -18.99 -21.28 1.18
N GLU A 155 -19.20 -21.00 2.47
CA GLU A 155 -18.15 -20.98 3.48
C GLU A 155 -17.55 -22.38 3.69
N TYR A 156 -18.41 -23.42 3.71
CA TYR A 156 -17.96 -24.81 3.79
C TYR A 156 -17.10 -25.23 2.61
N GLU A 157 -17.44 -24.83 1.37
CA GLU A 157 -16.65 -25.11 0.18
C GLU A 157 -15.23 -24.56 0.28
N VAL A 158 -15.08 -23.34 0.82
CA VAL A 158 -13.76 -22.74 1.07
C VAL A 158 -12.95 -23.62 2.02
N TYR A 159 -13.54 -24.02 3.16
CA TYR A 159 -12.84 -24.88 4.13
C TYR A 159 -12.52 -26.26 3.58
N ALA A 160 -13.43 -26.87 2.83
CA ALA A 160 -13.22 -28.18 2.21
C ALA A 160 -12.07 -28.16 1.20
N ARG A 161 -12.01 -27.11 0.35
CA ARG A 161 -10.94 -26.91 -0.62
C ARG A 161 -9.58 -26.73 0.07
N LEU A 162 -9.54 -25.98 1.17
CA LEU A 162 -8.33 -25.74 1.95
C LEU A 162 -8.00 -26.86 2.95
N LYS A 163 -8.76 -27.95 2.94
CA LYS A 163 -8.61 -29.11 3.85
C LYS A 163 -8.69 -28.71 5.34
N ILE A 164 -9.47 -27.70 5.66
CA ILE A 164 -9.70 -27.25 7.02
C ILE A 164 -10.81 -28.09 7.64
N GLN A 165 -10.52 -28.76 8.76
CA GLN A 165 -11.48 -29.52 9.54
C GLN A 165 -12.00 -28.73 10.75
N SER A 166 -11.14 -27.91 11.31
CA SER A 166 -11.43 -27.02 12.41
C SER A 166 -10.61 -25.74 12.30
N VAL A 167 -11.08 -24.63 12.86
CA VAL A 167 -10.39 -23.35 12.82
C VAL A 167 -10.61 -22.56 14.10
N LEU A 168 -9.55 -21.91 14.55
CA LEU A 168 -9.58 -20.84 15.55
C LEU A 168 -8.88 -19.63 14.96
N ALA A 169 -9.57 -18.48 14.94
CA ALA A 169 -9.01 -17.23 14.43
C ALA A 169 -9.39 -16.06 15.31
N VAL A 170 -8.47 -15.09 15.43
CA VAL A 170 -8.68 -13.87 16.19
C VAL A 170 -8.49 -12.65 15.29
N PRO A 171 -9.39 -11.66 15.38
CA PRO A 171 -9.27 -10.45 14.58
C PRO A 171 -8.08 -9.59 15.02
N VAL A 172 -7.44 -8.95 14.07
CA VAL A 172 -6.32 -8.04 14.27
C VAL A 172 -6.69 -6.66 13.77
N LYS A 173 -6.57 -5.66 14.65
CA LYS A 173 -6.83 -4.22 14.37
C LYS A 173 -5.79 -3.39 15.16
N PRO A 174 -5.46 -2.13 14.78
CA PRO A 174 -5.90 -1.42 13.59
C PRO A 174 -5.26 -1.94 12.30
N ARG A 175 -4.65 -1.22 11.46
CA ARG A 175 -4.06 -1.71 10.20
C ARG A 175 -2.71 -2.41 10.41
N PRO A 176 -2.39 -3.48 9.62
CA PRO A 176 -3.25 -4.13 8.63
C PRO A 176 -4.42 -4.88 9.28
N VAL A 177 -5.61 -4.79 8.66
CA VAL A 177 -6.82 -5.44 9.15
C VAL A 177 -6.84 -6.89 8.67
N GLY A 178 -7.11 -7.82 9.57
CA GLY A 178 -7.13 -9.24 9.22
C GLY A 178 -7.40 -10.17 10.39
N PHE A 179 -6.99 -11.42 10.24
CA PHE A 179 -7.07 -12.44 11.28
C PHE A 179 -5.76 -13.20 11.40
N LEU A 180 -5.32 -13.45 12.63
CA LEU A 180 -4.39 -14.54 12.88
C LEU A 180 -5.21 -15.80 13.12
N ALA A 181 -4.95 -16.86 12.33
CA ALA A 181 -5.71 -18.10 12.36
C ALA A 181 -4.80 -19.31 12.50
N VAL A 182 -5.29 -20.33 13.23
CA VAL A 182 -4.71 -21.68 13.23
C VAL A 182 -5.71 -22.66 12.62
N ARG A 183 -5.21 -23.59 11.78
CA ARG A 183 -6.01 -24.65 11.15
C ARG A 183 -5.79 -25.97 11.87
N ASN A 184 -6.87 -26.70 12.04
CA ASN A 184 -6.89 -28.05 12.61
C ASN A 184 -6.20 -28.15 13.98
N PRO A 185 -6.50 -27.23 14.95
CA PRO A 185 -5.95 -27.30 16.29
C PRO A 185 -6.43 -28.61 16.97
N LYS A 186 -5.48 -29.38 17.50
CA LYS A 186 -5.75 -30.63 18.24
C LYS A 186 -5.82 -30.39 19.74
N ARG A 187 -5.35 -29.25 20.22
CA ARG A 187 -5.25 -28.89 21.62
C ARG A 187 -5.66 -27.43 21.79
N PHE A 188 -6.36 -27.11 22.83
CA PHE A 188 -6.78 -25.74 23.20
C PHE A 188 -7.56 -24.96 22.11
N GLY A 189 -8.17 -25.63 21.14
CA GLY A 189 -8.87 -24.97 20.01
C GLY A 189 -10.05 -24.09 20.39
N ASP A 190 -10.47 -24.09 21.67
CA ASP A 190 -11.54 -23.24 22.21
C ASP A 190 -11.02 -21.95 22.86
N ASP A 191 -9.72 -21.87 23.15
CA ASP A 191 -9.11 -20.76 23.90
C ASP A 191 -8.22 -19.91 23.01
N GLU A 192 -8.64 -18.68 22.78
CA GLU A 192 -7.95 -17.75 21.89
C GLU A 192 -6.85 -16.92 22.58
N ARG A 193 -6.63 -17.02 23.89
CA ARG A 193 -5.74 -16.10 24.63
C ARG A 193 -4.32 -16.13 24.10
N MET A 194 -3.73 -17.29 23.87
CA MET A 194 -2.39 -17.39 23.29
C MET A 194 -2.37 -16.84 21.87
N LEU A 195 -3.36 -17.17 21.05
CA LEU A 195 -3.43 -16.68 19.68
C LEU A 195 -3.54 -15.14 19.61
N ARG A 196 -4.28 -14.51 20.55
CA ARG A 196 -4.33 -13.04 20.65
C ARG A 196 -2.99 -12.42 21.03
N MET A 197 -2.22 -13.04 21.91
CA MET A 197 -0.87 -12.58 22.26
C MET A 197 0.08 -12.66 21.07
N LEU A 198 0.08 -13.80 20.38
CA LEU A 198 0.89 -14.01 19.18
C LEU A 198 0.45 -13.12 18.01
N ALA A 199 -0.85 -12.85 17.88
CA ALA A 199 -1.37 -11.90 16.90
C ALA A 199 -0.81 -10.49 17.08
N TYR A 200 -0.61 -10.05 18.33
CA TYR A 200 0.02 -8.77 18.61
C TYR A 200 1.49 -8.74 18.17
N VAL A 201 2.23 -9.82 18.40
CA VAL A 201 3.63 -9.93 17.96
C VAL A 201 3.72 -9.92 16.43
N VAL A 202 2.87 -10.72 15.76
CA VAL A 202 2.82 -10.76 14.28
C VAL A 202 2.46 -9.39 13.71
N LEU A 203 1.44 -8.71 14.28
CA LEU A 203 1.05 -7.36 13.85
C LEU A 203 2.21 -6.37 13.98
N ASN A 204 2.92 -6.37 15.11
CA ASN A 204 4.07 -5.48 15.31
C ASN A 204 5.21 -5.78 14.32
N ALA A 205 5.48 -7.05 14.06
CA ALA A 205 6.49 -7.45 13.08
C ALA A 205 6.11 -7.00 11.66
N ILE A 206 4.86 -7.19 11.25
CA ILE A 206 4.34 -6.72 9.96
C ILE A 206 4.43 -5.19 9.86
N ASN A 207 4.03 -4.46 10.90
CA ASN A 207 4.11 -3.01 10.93
C ASN A 207 5.56 -2.52 10.90
N GLN A 208 6.47 -3.17 11.62
CA GLN A 208 7.90 -2.87 11.54
C GLN A 208 8.44 -3.11 10.14
N HIS A 209 8.15 -4.25 9.54
CA HIS A 209 8.57 -4.55 8.16
C HIS A 209 8.04 -3.51 7.17
N SER A 210 6.74 -3.22 7.23
CA SER A 210 6.10 -2.19 6.40
C SER A 210 6.68 -0.80 6.67
N TYR A 211 6.98 -0.45 7.92
CA TYR A 211 7.62 0.81 8.27
C TYR A 211 9.06 0.89 7.75
N PHE A 212 9.87 -0.18 7.88
CA PHE A 212 11.23 -0.22 7.36
C PHE A 212 11.26 -0.17 5.83
N GLU A 213 10.38 -0.90 5.16
CA GLU A 213 10.26 -0.84 3.70
C GLU A 213 9.72 0.53 3.25
N SER A 214 8.74 1.08 3.94
CA SER A 214 8.24 2.43 3.69
C SER A 214 9.29 3.49 4.00
N ALA A 215 10.05 3.37 5.10
CA ALA A 215 11.13 4.30 5.43
C ALA A 215 12.29 4.23 4.42
N LYS A 216 12.60 3.04 3.88
CA LYS A 216 13.52 2.91 2.74
C LYS A 216 12.94 3.48 1.44
N MET A 217 11.61 3.59 1.35
CA MET A 217 10.88 3.98 0.14
C MET A 217 10.23 5.36 0.25
N THR A 218 10.13 5.99 1.42
CA THR A 218 9.35 7.23 1.57
C THR A 218 10.15 8.44 1.10
N LEU A 219 9.67 9.01 0.00
CA LEU A 219 10.07 10.30 -0.55
C LEU A 219 9.28 11.45 0.10
N THR A 220 9.13 11.41 1.43
CA THR A 220 8.49 12.52 2.13
C THR A 220 9.55 13.46 2.68
N PRO A 221 9.34 14.77 2.62
CA PRO A 221 10.21 15.76 3.24
C PRO A 221 10.41 15.50 4.74
N GLU A 222 9.41 14.89 5.39
CA GLU A 222 9.45 14.53 6.82
C GLU A 222 10.48 13.42 7.14
N GLY A 223 10.91 12.65 6.13
CA GLY A 223 11.97 11.63 6.25
C GLY A 223 13.40 12.18 6.19
N ILE A 224 13.59 13.47 5.94
CA ILE A 224 14.91 14.11 5.89
C ILE A 224 15.45 14.27 7.31
N GLN A 225 16.47 13.49 7.65
CA GLN A 225 17.05 13.48 9.00
C GLN A 225 18.43 14.15 9.05
N SER A 226 19.08 14.30 7.92
CA SER A 226 20.44 14.85 7.81
C SER A 226 20.48 15.99 6.82
N ASP A 227 21.37 16.96 7.05
CA ASP A 227 21.64 18.08 6.12
C ASP A 227 22.23 17.62 4.78
N LYS A 228 22.67 16.35 4.69
CA LYS A 228 23.13 15.72 3.46
C LYS A 228 22.07 14.92 2.72
N ASP A 229 20.89 14.74 3.33
CA ASP A 229 19.78 14.03 2.69
C ASP A 229 18.97 14.98 1.83
N ILE A 230 18.73 14.59 0.58
CA ILE A 230 17.98 15.37 -0.39
C ILE A 230 16.90 14.47 -1.01
N VAL A 231 15.68 14.98 -1.07
CA VAL A 231 14.60 14.42 -1.87
C VAL A 231 14.46 15.25 -3.13
N PHE A 232 14.60 14.60 -4.29
CA PHE A 232 14.60 15.24 -5.59
C PHE A 232 13.49 14.66 -6.45
N ASN A 233 12.44 15.42 -6.67
CA ASN A 233 11.26 15.02 -7.44
C ASN A 233 11.31 15.62 -8.85
N LEU A 234 11.00 14.79 -9.84
CA LEU A 234 10.92 15.16 -11.26
C LEU A 234 9.60 14.76 -11.93
N PHE A 235 8.74 13.96 -11.29
CA PHE A 235 7.42 13.70 -11.85
C PHE A 235 6.50 14.92 -11.67
N GLY A 236 6.14 15.55 -12.79
CA GLY A 236 5.50 16.85 -12.85
C GLY A 236 6.53 17.98 -12.78
N GLU A 237 6.39 18.88 -11.81
CA GLU A 237 7.30 20.00 -11.57
C GLU A 237 8.56 19.55 -10.81
N LEU A 238 9.68 20.24 -11.04
CA LEU A 238 10.91 20.01 -10.29
C LEU A 238 10.76 20.54 -8.86
N GLU A 239 10.94 19.66 -7.88
CA GLU A 239 10.97 20.00 -6.46
C GLU A 239 12.18 19.36 -5.78
N ILE A 240 12.94 20.16 -5.02
CA ILE A 240 14.12 19.71 -4.26
C ILE A 240 13.91 20.04 -2.79
N TYR A 241 13.79 19.02 -1.95
CA TYR A 241 13.61 19.14 -0.51
C TYR A 241 14.91 18.84 0.23
N THR A 242 15.19 19.64 1.25
CA THR A 242 16.31 19.49 2.18
C THR A 242 15.81 19.64 3.62
N SER A 243 16.68 19.43 4.60
CA SER A 243 16.36 19.66 6.02
C SER A 243 15.95 21.11 6.33
N LYS A 244 16.32 22.07 5.47
CA LYS A 244 16.11 23.51 5.70
C LYS A 244 15.00 24.13 4.85
N GLY A 245 14.48 23.41 3.84
CA GLY A 245 13.42 23.93 3.00
C GLY A 245 13.27 23.22 1.67
N VAL A 246 12.49 23.84 0.79
CA VAL A 246 12.20 23.35 -0.56
C VAL A 246 12.58 24.40 -1.59
N LEU A 247 13.14 23.94 -2.73
CA LEU A 247 13.37 24.74 -3.92
C LEU A 247 12.51 24.19 -5.05
N ARG A 248 11.77 25.06 -5.72
CA ARG A 248 10.92 24.79 -6.87
C ARG A 248 11.40 25.52 -8.11
N GLU A 249 10.85 25.20 -9.27
CA GLU A 249 11.22 25.85 -10.55
C GLU A 249 11.16 27.38 -10.50
N PRO A 250 10.11 28.03 -9.97
CA PRO A 250 10.07 29.49 -9.89
C PRO A 250 11.23 30.12 -9.10
N ASP A 251 11.74 29.41 -8.09
CA ASP A 251 12.82 29.89 -7.22
C ASP A 251 14.16 29.99 -7.96
N CYS A 252 14.33 29.21 -9.05
CA CYS A 252 15.53 29.26 -9.89
C CYS A 252 15.64 30.50 -10.77
N ASN A 253 14.57 31.29 -10.92
CA ASN A 253 14.51 32.53 -11.74
C ASN A 253 14.97 32.38 -13.21
N ALA A 254 15.08 31.13 -13.71
CA ALA A 254 15.51 30.84 -15.07
C ALA A 254 15.13 29.40 -15.48
N PRO A 255 14.16 29.19 -16.37
CA PRO A 255 13.75 27.84 -16.82
C PRO A 255 14.92 27.00 -17.37
N LYS A 256 15.87 27.63 -18.08
CA LYS A 256 17.10 26.96 -18.55
C LYS A 256 17.96 26.40 -17.40
N CYS A 257 17.84 26.96 -16.19
CA CYS A 257 18.55 26.49 -15.01
C CYS A 257 18.04 25.10 -14.58
N CYS A 258 16.71 24.94 -14.49
CA CYS A 258 16.07 23.70 -14.10
C CYS A 258 16.38 22.57 -15.09
N ARG A 259 16.48 22.87 -16.40
CA ARG A 259 16.89 21.89 -17.42
C ARG A 259 18.31 21.36 -17.19
N VAL A 260 19.26 22.23 -16.86
CA VAL A 260 20.64 21.81 -16.53
C VAL A 260 20.65 20.90 -15.30
N ILE A 261 19.88 21.25 -14.28
CA ILE A 261 19.83 20.48 -13.04
C ILE A 261 19.19 19.11 -13.26
N ALA A 262 18.06 19.07 -13.95
CA ALA A 262 17.38 17.82 -14.31
C ALA A 262 18.31 16.92 -15.15
N TYR A 263 18.99 17.47 -16.15
CA TYR A 263 19.96 16.73 -16.96
C TYR A 263 21.07 16.12 -16.09
N LEU A 264 21.71 16.93 -15.24
CA LEU A 264 22.78 16.45 -14.35
C LEU A 264 22.28 15.40 -13.36
N MET A 265 21.04 15.54 -12.87
CA MET A 265 20.45 14.56 -11.94
C MET A 265 20.15 13.22 -12.62
N LEU A 266 19.56 13.24 -13.79
CA LEU A 266 19.27 12.03 -14.58
C LEU A 266 20.56 11.31 -14.99
N ASN A 267 21.66 12.06 -15.19
CA ASN A 267 22.98 11.54 -15.56
C ASN A 267 24.01 11.61 -14.41
N ARG A 268 23.58 11.56 -13.15
CA ARG A 268 24.39 11.86 -11.95
C ARG A 268 25.61 10.98 -11.71
N ARG A 269 25.72 9.85 -12.44
CA ARG A 269 26.86 8.93 -12.32
C ARG A 269 28.12 9.42 -13.05
N SER A 270 27.99 10.45 -13.87
CA SER A 270 29.05 10.96 -14.74
C SER A 270 29.36 12.44 -14.49
N THR A 271 30.48 12.88 -14.98
CA THR A 271 30.87 14.30 -15.04
C THR A 271 30.64 14.80 -16.48
N HIS A 272 30.01 15.95 -16.64
CA HIS A 272 29.56 16.47 -17.92
C HIS A 272 30.25 17.80 -18.22
N PRO A 273 31.02 17.89 -19.33
CA PRO A 273 31.59 19.13 -19.80
C PRO A 273 30.49 20.15 -20.17
N PRO A 274 30.74 21.48 -19.99
CA PRO A 274 29.75 22.50 -20.35
C PRO A 274 29.25 22.42 -21.79
N LEU A 275 30.16 22.09 -22.73
CA LEU A 275 29.80 21.97 -24.16
C LEU A 275 28.87 20.78 -24.43
N GLU A 276 29.08 19.66 -23.75
CA GLU A 276 28.20 18.49 -23.83
C GLU A 276 26.80 18.81 -23.29
N ILE A 277 26.72 19.46 -22.13
CA ILE A 277 25.44 19.90 -21.55
C ILE A 277 24.68 20.79 -22.54
N ALA A 278 25.35 21.79 -23.10
CA ALA A 278 24.72 22.71 -24.05
C ALA A 278 24.31 22.03 -25.35
N ALA A 279 25.15 21.15 -25.91
CA ALA A 279 24.86 20.43 -27.14
C ALA A 279 23.65 19.49 -26.98
N THR A 280 23.47 18.90 -25.79
CA THR A 280 22.34 18.03 -25.48
C THR A 280 21.05 18.81 -25.26
N LEU A 281 21.12 19.91 -24.46
CA LEU A 281 19.92 20.63 -24.07
C LEU A 281 19.46 21.64 -25.13
N TRP A 282 20.38 22.22 -25.90
CA TRP A 282 20.07 23.24 -26.92
C TRP A 282 20.89 23.01 -28.20
N PRO A 283 20.60 21.95 -28.94
CA PRO A 283 21.35 21.62 -30.17
C PRO A 283 21.28 22.71 -31.25
N GLU A 284 20.25 23.54 -31.21
CA GLU A 284 20.06 24.64 -32.19
C GLU A 284 20.85 25.91 -31.85
N ASP A 285 21.27 26.08 -30.57
CA ASP A 285 22.02 27.25 -30.09
C ASP A 285 23.54 27.20 -30.46
N GLN A 286 23.98 26.27 -31.32
CA GLN A 286 25.40 25.97 -31.61
C GLN A 286 26.14 27.08 -32.41
N ILE A 287 25.52 28.23 -32.68
CA ILE A 287 26.11 29.33 -33.44
C ILE A 287 27.12 30.15 -32.60
N SER A 288 27.18 29.91 -31.29
CA SER A 288 28.02 30.65 -30.35
C SER A 288 29.41 30.02 -30.20
N SER A 289 30.44 30.84 -29.86
CA SER A 289 31.76 30.28 -29.57
C SER A 289 31.78 29.36 -28.36
N PRO A 290 32.69 28.37 -28.30
CA PRO A 290 32.79 27.44 -27.15
C PRO A 290 32.96 28.17 -25.80
N GLU A 291 33.65 29.30 -25.79
CA GLU A 291 33.84 30.13 -24.58
C GLU A 291 32.53 30.76 -24.13
N THR A 292 31.72 31.25 -25.06
CA THR A 292 30.39 31.84 -24.77
C THR A 292 29.45 30.79 -24.24
N VAL A 293 29.41 29.61 -24.85
CA VAL A 293 28.57 28.45 -24.40
C VAL A 293 28.97 28.03 -22.99
N SER A 294 30.28 27.86 -22.75
CA SER A 294 30.81 27.51 -21.43
C SER A 294 30.49 28.58 -20.38
N GLY A 295 30.55 29.86 -20.76
CA GLY A 295 30.17 30.98 -19.92
C GLY A 295 28.69 30.97 -19.54
N ASN A 296 27.81 30.67 -20.50
CA ASN A 296 26.37 30.56 -20.29
C ASN A 296 26.03 29.43 -19.29
N ILE A 297 26.58 28.24 -19.50
CA ILE A 297 26.38 27.10 -18.57
C ILE A 297 26.89 27.45 -17.17
N ARG A 298 28.07 28.06 -17.06
CA ARG A 298 28.61 28.51 -15.77
C ARG A 298 27.66 29.49 -15.09
N GLY A 299 27.08 30.44 -15.85
CA GLY A 299 26.12 31.41 -15.34
C GLY A 299 24.84 30.75 -14.82
N LEU A 300 24.31 29.73 -15.51
CA LEU A 300 23.12 28.96 -15.06
C LEU A 300 23.42 28.19 -13.77
N ILE A 301 24.55 27.50 -13.70
CA ILE A 301 24.96 26.76 -12.49
C ILE A 301 25.20 27.70 -11.32
N TYR A 302 25.78 28.85 -11.55
CA TYR A 302 25.98 29.87 -10.51
C TYR A 302 24.62 30.33 -9.93
N ARG A 303 23.65 30.65 -10.78
CA ARG A 303 22.30 31.06 -10.34
C ARG A 303 21.63 29.95 -9.50
N PHE A 304 21.70 28.72 -9.96
CA PHE A 304 21.17 27.60 -9.20
C PHE A 304 21.85 27.47 -7.82
N ARG A 305 23.17 27.54 -7.77
CA ARG A 305 23.91 27.48 -6.50
C ARG A 305 23.49 28.58 -5.52
N GLN A 306 23.21 29.77 -6.02
CA GLN A 306 22.71 30.87 -5.20
C GLN A 306 21.33 30.57 -4.62
N ALA A 307 20.41 30.06 -5.44
CA ALA A 307 19.09 29.66 -4.97
C ALA A 307 19.16 28.44 -3.98
N PHE A 308 19.95 27.44 -4.33
CA PHE A 308 20.11 26.24 -3.53
C PHE A 308 20.81 26.49 -2.18
N SER A 309 21.74 27.47 -2.12
CA SER A 309 22.42 27.83 -0.87
C SER A 309 21.49 28.41 0.21
N LEU A 310 20.26 28.79 -0.16
CA LEU A 310 19.23 29.22 0.81
C LEU A 310 18.62 28.07 1.58
N ILE A 311 18.69 26.86 1.03
CA ILE A 311 18.05 25.67 1.60
C ILE A 311 19.04 24.55 1.96
N SER A 312 20.36 24.70 1.67
CA SER A 312 21.36 23.68 1.98
C SER A 312 22.74 24.30 2.20
N ASP A 313 23.48 23.79 3.17
CA ASP A 313 24.89 24.16 3.40
C ASP A 313 25.85 23.40 2.47
N TYR A 314 25.40 22.34 1.83
CA TYR A 314 26.18 21.51 0.93
C TYR A 314 25.79 21.78 -0.51
N PRO A 315 26.76 22.02 -1.45
CA PRO A 315 26.43 22.24 -2.85
C PRO A 315 25.88 20.96 -3.49
N LEU A 316 24.76 21.06 -4.22
CA LEU A 316 24.23 19.96 -5.01
C LEU A 316 25.12 19.60 -6.19
N ILE A 317 25.75 20.63 -6.82
CA ILE A 317 26.59 20.46 -7.99
C ILE A 317 28.04 20.83 -7.65
N GLU A 318 28.96 19.92 -7.98
CA GLU A 318 30.40 20.14 -7.91
C GLU A 318 30.98 20.56 -9.26
N SER A 319 32.00 21.41 -9.21
CA SER A 319 32.87 21.72 -10.36
C SER A 319 34.11 20.85 -10.29
N THR A 320 34.44 20.17 -11.37
CA THR A 320 35.66 19.39 -11.54
C THR A 320 36.47 19.94 -12.72
N PRO A 321 37.72 19.55 -12.89
CA PRO A 321 38.50 19.97 -14.07
C PRO A 321 37.86 19.50 -15.40
N SER A 322 37.06 18.42 -15.39
CA SER A 322 36.40 17.87 -16.56
C SER A 322 34.98 18.36 -16.79
N GLY A 323 34.40 19.11 -15.85
CA GLY A 323 33.03 19.64 -15.99
C GLY A 323 32.26 19.68 -14.69
N TYR A 324 30.96 19.43 -14.76
CA TYR A 324 30.04 19.47 -13.65
C TYR A 324 29.47 18.08 -13.34
N ARG A 325 29.27 17.79 -12.05
CA ARG A 325 28.62 16.57 -11.58
C ARG A 325 27.73 16.84 -10.36
N ILE A 326 26.82 15.95 -10.09
CA ILE A 326 26.10 15.94 -8.81
C ILE A 326 27.08 15.53 -7.71
N ASN A 327 27.00 16.20 -6.55
CA ASN A 327 27.85 15.94 -5.41
C ASN A 327 27.63 14.51 -4.88
N PRO A 328 28.63 13.63 -4.93
CA PRO A 328 28.52 12.24 -4.52
C PRO A 328 28.43 12.05 -3.00
N GLU A 329 28.74 13.07 -2.20
CA GLU A 329 28.64 13.02 -0.74
C GLU A 329 27.20 13.17 -0.24
N LEU A 330 26.27 13.57 -1.11
CA LEU A 330 24.86 13.73 -0.76
C LEU A 330 24.10 12.42 -0.91
N SER A 331 23.23 12.15 0.05
CA SER A 331 22.27 11.06 -0.01
C SER A 331 21.01 11.54 -0.73
N ILE A 332 20.89 11.22 -2.02
CA ILE A 332 19.82 11.74 -2.88
C ILE A 332 18.82 10.63 -3.19
N THR A 333 17.60 10.83 -2.78
CA THR A 333 16.44 9.99 -3.13
C THR A 333 15.62 10.70 -4.20
N THR A 334 15.20 9.97 -5.24
CA THR A 334 14.43 10.54 -6.36
C THR A 334 13.12 9.77 -6.55
N ASP A 335 12.06 10.48 -6.95
CA ASP A 335 10.74 9.91 -7.24
C ASP A 335 10.77 8.90 -8.39
N TYR A 336 11.47 9.22 -9.50
CA TYR A 336 11.55 8.31 -10.65
C TYR A 336 12.29 7.00 -10.32
N GLN A 337 13.37 7.02 -9.51
CA GLN A 337 14.03 5.79 -9.07
C GLN A 337 13.21 5.00 -8.05
N HIS A 338 12.37 5.68 -7.28
CA HIS A 338 11.43 5.02 -6.40
C HIS A 338 10.32 4.35 -7.22
N PHE A 339 9.81 5.04 -8.23
CA PHE A 339 8.85 4.46 -9.16
C PHE A 339 9.40 3.22 -9.88
N ASP A 340 10.68 3.26 -10.34
CA ASP A 340 11.35 2.10 -10.93
C ASP A 340 11.35 0.89 -9.99
N ARG A 341 11.70 1.11 -8.72
CA ARG A 341 11.68 0.04 -7.71
C ARG A 341 10.29 -0.54 -7.48
N LEU A 342 9.27 0.31 -7.42
CA LEU A 342 7.88 -0.14 -7.27
C LEU A 342 7.40 -0.88 -8.53
N TRP A 343 7.76 -0.40 -9.71
CA TRP A 343 7.49 -1.08 -10.96
C TRP A 343 8.06 -2.50 -10.96
N ASP A 344 9.34 -2.65 -10.63
CA ASP A 344 10.01 -3.96 -10.55
C ASP A 344 9.36 -4.86 -9.48
N ALA A 345 9.00 -4.29 -8.33
CA ALA A 345 8.32 -5.02 -7.27
C ALA A 345 6.93 -5.51 -7.71
N VAL A 346 6.16 -4.70 -8.46
CA VAL A 346 4.88 -5.11 -9.04
C VAL A 346 5.02 -6.28 -10.01
N GLN A 347 6.10 -6.30 -10.82
CA GLN A 347 6.34 -7.41 -11.77
C GLN A 347 6.66 -8.74 -11.06
N THR A 348 7.26 -8.66 -9.89
CA THR A 348 7.67 -9.84 -9.10
C THR A 348 6.65 -10.26 -8.04
N ALA A 349 5.69 -9.39 -7.71
CA ALA A 349 4.65 -9.67 -6.73
C ALA A 349 3.71 -10.79 -7.20
N THR A 350 3.52 -11.80 -6.36
CA THR A 350 2.67 -12.96 -6.63
C THR A 350 1.29 -12.85 -5.98
N GLY A 351 1.16 -12.08 -4.89
CA GLY A 351 -0.11 -11.86 -4.19
C GLY A 351 -0.91 -10.68 -4.76
N VAL A 352 -2.22 -10.86 -4.95
CA VAL A 352 -3.13 -9.82 -5.48
C VAL A 352 -3.09 -8.56 -4.60
N LEU A 353 -3.16 -8.70 -3.28
CA LEU A 353 -3.15 -7.56 -2.35
C LEU A 353 -1.81 -6.82 -2.36
N GLN A 354 -0.69 -7.56 -2.28
CA GLN A 354 0.63 -6.97 -2.35
C GLN A 354 0.81 -6.20 -3.66
N LYS A 355 0.38 -6.79 -4.76
CA LYS A 355 0.45 -6.17 -6.08
C LYS A 355 -0.39 -4.90 -6.16
N THR A 356 -1.61 -4.94 -5.63
CA THR A 356 -2.51 -3.79 -5.56
C THR A 356 -1.91 -2.65 -4.73
N ASP A 357 -1.34 -2.94 -3.58
CA ASP A 357 -0.70 -1.94 -2.72
C ASP A 357 0.52 -1.30 -3.39
N LEU A 358 1.38 -2.11 -4.02
CA LEU A 358 2.53 -1.61 -4.77
C LEU A 358 2.11 -0.72 -5.95
N ILE A 359 1.05 -1.11 -6.69
CA ILE A 359 0.51 -0.27 -7.77
C ILE A 359 -0.01 1.05 -7.20
N LYS A 360 -0.83 1.03 -6.14
CA LYS A 360 -1.35 2.25 -5.50
C LYS A 360 -0.22 3.17 -5.04
N GLN A 361 0.86 2.64 -4.48
CA GLN A 361 2.05 3.41 -4.12
C GLN A 361 2.72 4.03 -5.34
N ALA A 362 2.94 3.26 -6.41
CA ALA A 362 3.53 3.77 -7.64
C ALA A 362 2.69 4.90 -8.27
N LEU A 363 1.36 4.72 -8.32
CA LEU A 363 0.45 5.75 -8.84
C LEU A 363 0.47 7.03 -8.00
N SER A 364 0.64 6.93 -6.68
CA SER A 364 0.71 8.11 -5.80
C SER A 364 1.97 8.96 -5.98
N ILE A 365 3.05 8.36 -6.51
CA ILE A 365 4.32 9.03 -6.78
C ILE A 365 4.29 9.75 -8.14
N TYR A 366 3.62 9.16 -9.13
CA TYR A 366 3.58 9.70 -10.48
C TYR A 366 2.57 10.86 -10.56
N LYS A 367 3.06 12.09 -10.54
CA LYS A 367 2.23 13.31 -10.53
C LYS A 367 2.07 13.96 -11.91
N GLY A 368 2.73 13.42 -12.94
CA GLY A 368 2.76 13.96 -14.30
C GLY A 368 3.97 13.42 -15.04
N ASN A 369 4.23 13.93 -16.25
CA ASN A 369 5.38 13.51 -17.03
C ASN A 369 6.71 13.78 -16.31
N LEU A 370 7.73 13.00 -16.63
CA LEU A 370 9.07 13.25 -16.12
C LEU A 370 9.55 14.63 -16.59
N PHE A 371 9.68 15.56 -15.67
CA PHE A 371 10.01 16.97 -15.87
C PHE A 371 9.10 17.61 -16.94
N GLU A 372 7.88 17.92 -16.54
CA GLU A 372 6.74 18.32 -17.39
C GLU A 372 7.12 19.43 -18.40
N ASP A 373 7.85 20.47 -17.95
CA ASP A 373 8.27 21.61 -18.75
C ASP A 373 9.18 21.24 -19.95
N ALA A 374 9.81 20.07 -19.92
CA ALA A 374 10.73 19.62 -20.96
C ALA A 374 10.42 18.22 -21.50
N ALA A 375 9.29 17.61 -21.09
CA ALA A 375 8.94 16.22 -21.44
C ALA A 375 8.94 15.94 -22.96
N GLY A 376 8.67 16.94 -23.80
CA GLY A 376 8.73 16.88 -25.26
C GLY A 376 10.12 17.14 -25.86
N GLU A 377 11.14 17.51 -25.09
CA GLU A 377 12.49 17.79 -25.60
C GLU A 377 13.25 16.48 -25.87
N HIS A 378 14.06 16.47 -26.93
CA HIS A 378 14.77 15.27 -27.43
C HIS A 378 15.56 14.50 -26.38
N TRP A 379 16.18 15.20 -25.44
CA TRP A 379 17.07 14.60 -24.43
C TRP A 379 16.34 13.85 -23.33
N ILE A 380 15.08 14.15 -23.05
CA ILE A 380 14.29 13.55 -21.97
C ILE A 380 13.06 12.78 -22.48
N MET A 381 12.54 13.14 -23.65
CA MET A 381 11.30 12.56 -24.22
C MET A 381 11.27 11.03 -24.22
N PRO A 382 12.34 10.30 -24.59
CA PRO A 382 12.28 8.83 -24.55
C PRO A 382 12.04 8.27 -23.16
N MET A 383 12.64 8.90 -22.13
CA MET A 383 12.50 8.51 -20.74
C MET A 383 11.11 8.90 -20.21
N ALA A 384 10.65 10.12 -20.50
CA ALA A 384 9.30 10.57 -20.13
C ALA A 384 8.21 9.67 -20.73
N ASN A 385 8.33 9.30 -22.00
CA ASN A 385 7.40 8.38 -22.66
C ASN A 385 7.44 6.98 -22.02
N SER A 386 8.61 6.48 -21.63
CA SER A 386 8.73 5.18 -20.97
C SER A 386 7.97 5.17 -19.64
N TYR A 387 8.17 6.19 -18.79
CA TYR A 387 7.44 6.30 -17.52
C TYR A 387 5.94 6.49 -17.70
N ASN A 388 5.53 7.26 -18.72
CA ASN A 388 4.11 7.41 -19.03
C ASN A 388 3.46 6.07 -19.42
N LEU A 389 4.12 5.27 -20.25
CA LEU A 389 3.63 3.94 -20.63
C LEU A 389 3.58 2.98 -19.43
N GLN A 390 4.56 3.03 -18.56
CA GLN A 390 4.55 2.24 -17.32
C GLN A 390 3.38 2.66 -16.40
N TYR A 391 3.18 3.96 -16.21
CA TYR A 391 2.06 4.49 -15.43
C TYR A 391 0.70 4.02 -15.99
N ILE A 392 0.48 4.20 -17.30
CA ILE A 392 -0.74 3.73 -17.98
C ILE A 392 -0.93 2.21 -17.79
N GLY A 393 0.15 1.45 -17.88
CA GLY A 393 0.13 0.01 -17.66
C GLY A 393 -0.34 -0.37 -16.24
N LEU A 394 0.20 0.32 -15.21
CA LEU A 394 -0.18 0.11 -13.82
C LEU A 394 -1.63 0.50 -13.55
N VAL A 395 -2.09 1.64 -14.09
CA VAL A 395 -3.48 2.08 -13.99
C VAL A 395 -4.41 1.02 -14.57
N ASN A 396 -4.15 0.59 -15.81
CA ASN A 396 -5.00 -0.39 -16.48
C ASN A 396 -5.06 -1.73 -15.73
N GLN A 397 -3.94 -2.14 -15.13
CA GLN A 397 -3.90 -3.33 -14.29
C GLN A 397 -4.72 -3.18 -13.01
N LEU A 398 -4.61 -2.05 -12.32
CA LEU A 398 -5.40 -1.76 -11.12
C LEU A 398 -6.90 -1.73 -11.42
N LEU A 399 -7.30 -1.04 -12.50
CA LEU A 399 -8.70 -0.91 -12.88
C LEU A 399 -9.32 -2.27 -13.22
N SER A 400 -8.58 -3.15 -13.93
CA SER A 400 -9.03 -4.53 -14.20
C SER A 400 -9.25 -5.32 -12.91
N MET A 401 -8.27 -5.29 -11.98
CA MET A 401 -8.34 -6.00 -10.70
C MET A 401 -9.51 -5.51 -9.84
N LEU A 402 -9.74 -4.20 -9.78
CA LEU A 402 -10.86 -3.61 -9.04
C LEU A 402 -12.22 -3.96 -9.66
N ALA A 403 -12.31 -3.97 -10.98
CA ALA A 403 -13.53 -4.35 -11.70
C ALA A 403 -13.87 -5.83 -11.52
N GLU A 404 -12.87 -6.72 -11.56
CA GLU A 404 -13.04 -8.15 -11.28
C GLU A 404 -13.53 -8.40 -9.84
N ALA A 405 -13.10 -7.54 -8.90
CA ALA A 405 -13.58 -7.57 -7.52
C ALA A 405 -14.97 -6.94 -7.33
N GLY A 406 -15.52 -6.28 -8.34
CA GLY A 406 -16.81 -5.58 -8.27
C GLY A 406 -16.76 -4.23 -7.53
N ASP A 407 -15.57 -3.71 -7.22
CA ASP A 407 -15.38 -2.40 -6.58
C ASP A 407 -15.44 -1.26 -7.60
N TYR A 408 -16.64 -1.02 -8.09
CA TYR A 408 -16.87 0.00 -9.13
C TYR A 408 -16.65 1.44 -8.63
N ASP A 409 -16.77 1.70 -7.33
CA ASP A 409 -16.51 3.02 -6.74
C ASP A 409 -15.01 3.35 -6.84
N SER A 410 -14.15 2.39 -6.51
CA SER A 410 -12.69 2.56 -6.66
C SER A 410 -12.28 2.62 -8.13
N VAL A 411 -12.90 1.84 -9.03
CA VAL A 411 -12.66 1.95 -10.48
C VAL A 411 -12.93 3.37 -10.95
N GLN A 412 -14.08 3.96 -10.59
CA GLN A 412 -14.43 5.32 -11.00
C GLN A 412 -13.42 6.34 -10.47
N ARG A 413 -12.99 6.21 -9.21
CA ARG A 413 -12.02 7.12 -8.60
C ARG A 413 -10.67 7.08 -9.31
N TYR A 414 -10.05 5.89 -9.42
CA TYR A 414 -8.73 5.75 -10.03
C TYR A 414 -8.73 6.03 -11.54
N ALA A 415 -9.82 5.71 -12.25
CA ALA A 415 -9.96 6.06 -13.65
C ALA A 415 -10.01 7.58 -13.86
N ASN A 416 -10.78 8.31 -13.04
CA ASN A 416 -10.83 9.77 -13.10
C ASN A 416 -9.48 10.41 -12.76
N GLU A 417 -8.82 9.99 -11.66
CA GLU A 417 -7.48 10.47 -11.28
C GLU A 417 -6.46 10.23 -12.42
N SER A 418 -6.54 9.05 -13.05
CA SER A 418 -5.66 8.74 -14.19
C SER A 418 -5.93 9.59 -15.43
N LEU A 419 -7.19 9.91 -15.71
CA LEU A 419 -7.57 10.73 -16.87
C LEU A 419 -7.20 12.20 -16.71
N GLU A 420 -6.97 12.69 -15.49
CA GLU A 420 -6.37 14.01 -15.23
C GLU A 420 -4.90 14.05 -15.65
N ILE A 421 -4.16 12.96 -15.44
CA ILE A 421 -2.73 12.85 -15.76
C ILE A 421 -2.50 12.38 -17.20
N ALA A 422 -3.26 11.40 -17.66
CA ALA A 422 -3.16 10.79 -18.98
C ALA A 422 -4.52 10.80 -19.73
N PRO A 423 -4.93 11.96 -20.27
CA PRO A 423 -6.26 12.11 -20.91
C PRO A 423 -6.50 11.21 -22.10
N GLY A 424 -5.45 10.68 -22.75
CA GLY A 424 -5.53 9.75 -23.88
C GLY A 424 -5.66 8.27 -23.48
N ASN A 425 -5.80 7.93 -22.21
CA ASN A 425 -5.90 6.52 -21.79
C ASN A 425 -7.28 5.93 -22.11
N VAL A 426 -7.40 5.30 -23.27
CA VAL A 426 -8.64 4.67 -23.79
C VAL A 426 -9.20 3.63 -22.80
N ARG A 427 -8.32 2.83 -22.17
CA ARG A 427 -8.75 1.80 -21.21
C ARG A 427 -9.31 2.40 -19.92
N ALA A 428 -8.80 3.54 -19.48
CA ALA A 428 -9.36 4.23 -18.32
C ALA A 428 -10.79 4.72 -18.61
N TYR A 429 -11.05 5.26 -19.81
CA TYR A 429 -12.42 5.58 -20.24
C TYR A 429 -13.32 4.33 -20.29
N TYR A 430 -12.83 3.24 -20.86
CA TYR A 430 -13.59 1.99 -20.90
C TYR A 430 -14.00 1.54 -19.48
N TRP A 431 -13.06 1.44 -18.54
CA TRP A 431 -13.34 1.02 -17.18
C TRP A 431 -14.25 1.99 -16.43
N LEU A 432 -14.08 3.29 -16.65
CA LEU A 432 -14.93 4.32 -16.06
C LEU A 432 -16.39 4.17 -16.52
N VAL A 433 -16.60 4.04 -17.82
CA VAL A 433 -17.95 3.83 -18.42
C VAL A 433 -18.53 2.50 -17.96
N HIS A 434 -17.72 1.43 -17.95
CA HIS A 434 -18.12 0.11 -17.45
C HIS A 434 -18.60 0.19 -16.00
N ALA A 435 -17.81 0.79 -15.12
CA ALA A 435 -18.15 0.92 -13.70
C ALA A 435 -19.41 1.75 -13.47
N MET A 436 -19.57 2.87 -14.19
CA MET A 436 -20.80 3.69 -14.13
C MET A 436 -22.02 2.90 -14.58
N TYR A 437 -21.91 2.15 -15.67
CA TYR A 437 -23.02 1.34 -16.18
C TYR A 437 -23.40 0.22 -15.21
N ARG A 438 -22.42 -0.50 -14.65
CA ARG A 438 -22.63 -1.56 -13.65
C ARG A 438 -23.21 -1.04 -12.34
N SER A 439 -22.89 0.20 -11.96
CA SER A 439 -23.47 0.88 -10.80
C SER A 439 -24.88 1.46 -11.04
N GLY A 440 -25.42 1.33 -12.27
CA GLY A 440 -26.73 1.87 -12.64
C GLY A 440 -26.73 3.36 -13.01
N ALA A 441 -25.58 4.02 -13.11
CA ALA A 441 -25.43 5.43 -13.47
C ALA A 441 -25.36 5.63 -15.01
N VAL A 442 -26.36 5.11 -15.72
CA VAL A 442 -26.36 5.03 -17.20
C VAL A 442 -26.21 6.38 -17.89
N GLU A 443 -26.87 7.43 -17.40
CA GLU A 443 -26.77 8.78 -17.99
C GLU A 443 -25.37 9.40 -17.80
N MET A 444 -24.72 9.10 -16.69
CA MET A 444 -23.32 9.51 -16.46
C MET A 444 -22.39 8.77 -17.42
N ALA A 445 -22.59 7.48 -17.62
CA ALA A 445 -21.84 6.69 -18.59
C ALA A 445 -21.94 7.25 -20.01
N LYS A 446 -23.15 7.66 -20.45
CA LYS A 446 -23.36 8.32 -21.76
C LYS A 446 -22.60 9.65 -21.85
N SER A 447 -22.65 10.46 -20.80
CA SER A 447 -21.92 11.74 -20.73
C SER A 447 -20.40 11.52 -20.85
N GLU A 448 -19.86 10.47 -20.19
CA GLU A 448 -18.43 10.15 -20.26
C GLU A 448 -18.00 9.66 -21.67
N VAL A 449 -18.83 8.88 -22.36
CA VAL A 449 -18.56 8.49 -23.75
C VAL A 449 -18.54 9.74 -24.66
N ALA A 450 -19.45 10.70 -24.45
CA ALA A 450 -19.45 11.95 -25.20
C ALA A 450 -18.22 12.82 -24.88
N ARG A 451 -17.77 12.86 -23.61
CA ARG A 451 -16.52 13.53 -23.20
C ARG A 451 -15.31 12.88 -23.87
N ALA A 452 -15.21 11.56 -23.81
CA ALA A 452 -14.15 10.80 -24.47
C ALA A 452 -14.03 11.12 -25.97
N LYS A 453 -15.16 11.23 -26.67
CA LYS A 453 -15.19 11.60 -28.10
C LYS A 453 -14.59 12.96 -28.40
N SER A 454 -14.63 13.91 -27.44
CA SER A 454 -14.07 15.25 -27.62
C SER A 454 -12.57 15.32 -27.32
N ILE A 455 -12.03 14.35 -26.63
CA ILE A 455 -10.62 14.32 -26.17
C ILE A 455 -9.78 13.34 -26.99
N LEU A 456 -10.32 12.15 -27.23
CA LEU A 456 -9.62 11.08 -27.94
C LEU A 456 -9.55 11.36 -29.45
N THR A 457 -8.49 10.86 -30.08
CA THR A 457 -8.40 10.82 -31.55
C THR A 457 -9.49 9.90 -32.14
N ALA A 458 -9.77 10.03 -33.43
CA ALA A 458 -10.79 9.22 -34.09
C ALA A 458 -10.51 7.70 -33.99
N GLU A 459 -9.24 7.29 -34.02
CA GLU A 459 -8.84 5.88 -33.89
C GLU A 459 -8.98 5.40 -32.44
N GLU A 460 -8.53 6.18 -31.46
CA GLU A 460 -8.68 5.87 -30.04
C GLU A 460 -10.15 5.77 -29.62
N TYR A 461 -10.97 6.71 -30.09
CA TYR A 461 -12.41 6.66 -29.83
C TYR A 461 -13.07 5.43 -30.47
N LYS A 462 -12.66 5.03 -31.68
CA LYS A 462 -13.11 3.81 -32.29
C LYS A 462 -12.77 2.58 -31.46
N THR A 463 -11.54 2.51 -30.95
CA THR A 463 -11.10 1.45 -30.04
C THR A 463 -11.93 1.40 -28.75
N LEU A 464 -12.26 2.55 -28.17
CA LEU A 464 -13.14 2.62 -27.00
C LEU A 464 -14.53 2.03 -27.31
N VAL A 465 -15.10 2.41 -28.47
CA VAL A 465 -16.40 1.90 -28.91
C VAL A 465 -16.37 0.39 -29.11
N GLU A 466 -15.29 -0.16 -29.68
CA GLU A 466 -15.10 -1.61 -29.85
C GLU A 466 -15.07 -2.35 -28.51
N TYR A 467 -14.31 -1.87 -27.51
CA TYR A 467 -14.31 -2.44 -26.15
C TYR A 467 -15.68 -2.43 -25.50
N LEU A 468 -16.42 -1.32 -25.62
CA LEU A 468 -17.78 -1.21 -25.07
C LEU A 468 -18.78 -2.13 -25.79
N GLN A 469 -18.60 -2.37 -27.10
CA GLN A 469 -19.43 -3.29 -27.87
C GLN A 469 -19.21 -4.75 -27.49
N GLU A 470 -17.96 -5.15 -27.27
CA GLU A 470 -17.61 -6.50 -26.84
C GLU A 470 -18.23 -6.83 -25.48
N ASP A 471 -18.23 -5.86 -24.54
CA ASP A 471 -18.70 -6.07 -23.16
C ASP A 471 -20.23 -6.03 -23.04
N PHE A 472 -20.88 -5.09 -23.71
CA PHE A 472 -22.34 -4.85 -23.55
C PHE A 472 -23.20 -5.44 -24.67
N GLY A 473 -22.62 -6.07 -25.69
CA GLY A 473 -23.33 -6.88 -26.70
C GLY A 473 -24.29 -6.12 -27.62
N THR A 474 -24.33 -4.80 -27.57
CA THR A 474 -25.16 -3.91 -28.39
C THR A 474 -24.32 -2.76 -28.92
N ASN A 475 -24.74 -2.20 -30.09
CA ASN A 475 -24.07 -1.01 -30.62
C ASN A 475 -24.18 0.14 -29.58
N PRO A 476 -23.09 0.47 -28.84
CA PRO A 476 -23.16 1.50 -27.79
C PRO A 476 -23.55 2.85 -28.40
N ALA A 477 -23.28 3.09 -29.68
CA ALA A 477 -23.75 4.30 -30.37
C ALA A 477 -25.28 4.42 -30.36
N SER A 478 -26.04 3.33 -30.38
CA SER A 478 -27.50 3.37 -30.26
C SER A 478 -27.99 3.41 -28.81
N THR A 479 -27.23 2.86 -27.87
CA THR A 479 -27.56 2.87 -26.43
C THR A 479 -27.12 4.18 -25.78
N PHE A 480 -26.07 4.82 -26.31
CA PHE A 480 -25.50 6.07 -25.82
C PHE A 480 -25.79 7.31 -26.68
N SER A 481 -26.50 7.21 -27.81
CA SER A 481 -26.80 8.32 -28.74
C SER A 481 -28.27 8.79 -28.75
N SER A 482 -29.09 8.41 -27.78
CA SER A 482 -30.47 8.91 -27.66
C SER A 482 -30.61 9.97 -26.60
#